data_1395753f6d5ab811b8899831bba63dc4
#
_entry.id   1395753f6d5ab811b8899831bba63dc4
#
_cell.length_a   1.000
_cell.length_b   1.000
_cell.length_c   1.000
_cell.angle_alpha   90.00
_cell.angle_beta   90.00
_cell.angle_gamma   90.00
#
_symmetry.space_group_name_H-M   'P 1'
#
loop_
_entity.id
_entity.type
_entity.pdbx_description
1 polymer ?
#
loop_
_entity_poly.entity_id
_entity_poly.type
_entity_poly.pdbx_seq_one_letter_code
_entity_poly.pdbx_strand_id
1 'polypeptide(L)'
;MKKFTSKKLTAYVMAALMAGSAMLGTSFGASTAEAAVKVNPIAGISDDFIKGADVSMIPELERLGGKFYDNGVEKDCLTILQEKGINSVRVRIWNDPYSYGPNGNGGGVTDEKKALEVATRAKALGMKVLVDFHYSDWWADPGKQYPPKAWENHNAKQLAKDVYNYTAKVMKDFNAAGVTPDMVQIGNELNNGMLWPVCKTDTPEGYKALADAIAQGLKAVKDNDPNNQVIRMVHLANGNNNALYRSFFDELIVNNGVNDFDVIGFSYYPFWHGSMEELSYNMNDMVDRYGKDVIVVETAYAFTNEQGDAQKNCAGPTEEAIAGYKSTVQGQASGLHDVMEHVSNVKNGKGKGIFYWEPDWIPVEGAGWKAGEGNEWENLAMFDFQGNALESLDVFKMVSDQSKPVVEYKVKEIEAALVTGSVGQPVEMPKKVSVVYENDVVKSMPVVWENAEPVFDAAGKYTVKGTVNGVAGKTAVASINVIKKVNLVKNGTFENGDLNGWTITGDKDAVNTVSSAGDARGKSAMHYWADKGFKFKATQSFTGLKDGKYTVSCWTQGGGGQHYYTLMVQTSKGEKSAVVADTGWNDWHQWVIRDVEIKDGKATIGIDMVANAGNWGSIDDVEFYLQE
;
A
#
# COMPACT_ATOMS: atom_id res chain seq x y z
N MET A 1 29.27 -54.98 28.27
CA MET A 1 30.71 -55.22 27.90
C MET A 1 31.23 -54.08 27.03
N LYS A 2 32.35 -53.50 27.52
CA LYS A 2 33.37 -52.69 26.80
C LYS A 2 32.84 -51.50 26.00
N LYS A 3 32.98 -50.26 26.46
CA LYS A 3 34.17 -49.39 26.76
C LYS A 3 34.99 -49.03 25.55
N PHE A 4 35.22 -47.73 25.50
CA PHE A 4 36.41 -46.93 25.06
C PHE A 4 36.20 -46.19 23.72
N THR A 5 36.60 -45.00 23.53
CA THR A 5 37.19 -43.80 24.20
C THR A 5 37.29 -42.72 23.10
N SER A 6 36.90 -41.52 23.38
CA SER A 6 37.69 -40.25 23.48
C SER A 6 38.84 -40.02 22.50
N LYS A 7 38.83 -38.85 21.88
CA LYS A 7 39.88 -37.80 21.85
C LYS A 7 39.49 -36.73 20.81
N LYS A 8 39.25 -35.52 21.26
CA LYS A 8 40.12 -34.35 21.45
C LYS A 8 40.55 -33.68 20.15
N LEU A 9 40.10 -32.48 20.04
CA LEU A 9 40.81 -31.19 20.04
C LEU A 9 41.27 -30.70 18.67
N THR A 10 40.87 -29.52 18.21
CA THR A 10 41.66 -28.32 18.34
C THR A 10 40.84 -27.08 18.00
N ALA A 11 40.83 -26.15 18.93
CA ALA A 11 40.31 -24.80 18.79
C ALA A 11 41.33 -23.92 18.03
N TYR A 12 40.86 -22.91 17.28
CA TYR A 12 41.62 -21.71 17.00
C TYR A 12 40.82 -20.49 17.42
N VAL A 13 41.39 -19.83 18.41
CA VAL A 13 41.05 -18.54 18.97
C VAL A 13 41.55 -17.46 17.99
N MET A 14 40.74 -16.44 17.73
CA MET A 14 41.26 -15.10 17.49
C MET A 14 40.48 -14.09 18.32
N ALA A 15 41.20 -13.52 19.25
CA ALA A 15 40.81 -12.45 20.13
C ALA A 15 40.88 -11.11 19.39
N ALA A 16 39.92 -10.24 19.67
CA ALA A 16 40.10 -8.81 19.48
C ALA A 16 39.48 -8.06 20.68
N LEU A 17 40.37 -7.51 21.43
CA LEU A 17 40.35 -6.42 22.39
C LEU A 17 38.96 -5.96 22.93
N MET A 18 38.77 -6.29 24.18
CA MET A 18 37.99 -5.50 25.13
C MET A 18 38.89 -4.46 25.79
N ALA A 19 38.46 -3.21 25.80
CA ALA A 19 38.85 -2.24 26.80
C ALA A 19 37.61 -1.96 27.64
N GLY A 20 37.71 -2.30 28.91
CA GLY A 20 36.62 -2.31 29.85
C GLY A 20 36.27 -0.94 30.41
N SER A 21 35.08 -0.86 30.94
CA SER A 21 34.79 -0.18 32.21
C SER A 21 33.49 -0.76 32.75
N ALA A 22 33.59 -1.53 33.83
CA ALA A 22 32.48 -1.86 34.68
C ALA A 22 32.07 -0.63 35.48
N MET A 23 30.79 -0.32 35.52
CA MET A 23 30.14 0.24 36.69
C MET A 23 28.66 -0.11 36.71
N LEU A 24 28.26 -0.70 37.81
CA LEU A 24 26.89 -0.94 38.21
C LEU A 24 26.05 0.34 38.13
N GLY A 25 24.88 0.19 37.61
CA GLY A 25 23.82 1.15 37.71
C GLY A 25 22.54 0.53 37.19
N THR A 26 21.75 -0.09 38.06
CA THR A 26 20.34 -0.34 37.79
C THR A 26 19.66 1.02 37.70
N SER A 27 19.62 1.59 36.52
CA SER A 27 18.68 2.64 36.21
C SER A 27 17.50 1.95 35.50
N PHE A 28 16.38 1.87 36.17
CA PHE A 28 15.09 1.86 35.48
C PHE A 28 15.16 3.03 34.50
N GLY A 29 15.20 2.72 33.21
CA GLY A 29 15.11 3.74 32.18
C GLY A 29 13.82 4.49 32.41
N ALA A 30 13.94 5.76 32.82
CA ALA A 30 12.86 6.69 32.61
C ALA A 30 12.60 6.66 31.11
N SER A 31 11.42 6.20 30.71
CA SER A 31 10.86 6.45 29.40
C SER A 31 11.06 7.96 29.17
N THR A 32 11.89 8.32 28.22
CA THR A 32 11.87 9.69 27.69
C THR A 32 10.46 9.84 27.19
N ALA A 33 9.66 10.71 27.85
CA ALA A 33 8.33 11.05 27.35
C ALA A 33 8.50 11.37 25.85
N GLU A 34 7.94 10.54 25.01
CA GLU A 34 7.93 10.77 23.56
C GLU A 34 7.29 12.14 23.36
N ALA A 35 7.82 12.96 22.48
CA ALA A 35 7.33 14.33 22.36
C ALA A 35 5.92 14.28 21.76
N ALA A 36 4.94 14.87 22.44
CA ALA A 36 3.55 14.92 22.00
C ALA A 36 3.44 15.29 20.51
N VAL A 37 2.61 14.56 19.76
CA VAL A 37 2.41 14.82 18.33
C VAL A 37 1.94 16.27 18.09
N LYS A 38 2.41 16.83 16.99
CA LYS A 38 2.07 18.20 16.56
C LYS A 38 0.93 18.15 15.55
N VAL A 39 -0.27 18.50 15.97
CA VAL A 39 -1.47 18.52 15.14
C VAL A 39 -2.24 19.81 15.38
N ASN A 40 -2.64 20.47 14.31
CA ASN A 40 -3.51 21.65 14.38
C ASN A 40 -4.98 21.25 14.58
N PRO A 41 -5.80 22.08 15.21
CA PRO A 41 -7.24 21.91 15.14
C PRO A 41 -7.75 22.16 13.73
N ILE A 42 -8.78 21.42 13.31
CA ILE A 42 -9.45 21.63 12.03
C ILE A 42 -10.55 22.68 12.21
N ALA A 43 -10.44 23.78 11.49
CA ALA A 43 -11.39 24.87 11.59
C ALA A 43 -12.79 24.46 11.13
N GLY A 44 -13.79 24.67 11.99
CA GLY A 44 -15.19 24.40 11.65
C GLY A 44 -15.58 22.91 11.57
N ILE A 45 -14.73 22.02 12.07
CA ILE A 45 -15.11 20.60 12.20
C ILE A 45 -16.38 20.48 13.05
N SER A 46 -17.36 19.72 12.58
CA SER A 46 -18.62 19.55 13.29
C SER A 46 -18.44 18.70 14.57
N ASP A 47 -19.20 19.02 15.62
CA ASP A 47 -19.25 18.19 16.83
C ASP A 47 -19.75 16.76 16.54
N ASP A 48 -20.59 16.61 15.50
CA ASP A 48 -21.12 15.32 15.04
C ASP A 48 -20.17 14.57 14.08
N PHE A 49 -19.00 15.15 13.77
CA PHE A 49 -18.03 14.53 12.86
C PHE A 49 -17.62 13.15 13.38
N ILE A 50 -17.75 12.14 12.52
CA ILE A 50 -17.41 10.76 12.85
C ILE A 50 -15.89 10.62 12.87
N LYS A 51 -15.37 10.34 14.04
CA LYS A 51 -13.99 9.96 14.32
C LYS A 51 -14.01 8.49 14.65
N GLY A 52 -14.04 7.66 13.61
CA GLY A 52 -14.31 6.23 13.71
C GLY A 52 -13.06 5.36 13.62
N ALA A 53 -13.22 4.10 14.03
CA ALA A 53 -12.25 3.03 13.83
C ALA A 53 -12.96 1.73 13.44
N ASP A 54 -12.44 1.00 12.42
CA ASP A 54 -12.79 -0.41 12.24
C ASP A 54 -12.00 -1.23 13.25
N VAL A 55 -12.69 -2.03 14.02
CA VAL A 55 -12.13 -2.76 15.17
C VAL A 55 -12.58 -4.24 15.16
N SER A 56 -12.73 -4.76 13.97
CA SER A 56 -13.24 -6.12 13.76
C SER A 56 -12.30 -7.20 14.30
N MET A 57 -11.00 -6.89 14.47
CA MET A 57 -10.00 -7.82 14.97
C MET A 57 -10.02 -8.00 16.49
N ILE A 58 -10.53 -7.05 17.28
CA ILE A 58 -10.45 -7.05 18.76
C ILE A 58 -10.80 -8.41 19.39
N PRO A 59 -11.96 -9.04 19.11
CA PRO A 59 -12.33 -10.29 19.79
C PRO A 59 -11.34 -11.42 19.53
N GLU A 60 -10.73 -11.46 18.35
CA GLU A 60 -9.76 -12.48 17.99
C GLU A 60 -8.40 -12.22 18.63
N LEU A 61 -7.94 -10.97 18.62
CA LEU A 61 -6.70 -10.55 19.29
C LEU A 61 -6.77 -10.88 20.79
N GLU A 62 -7.85 -10.49 21.46
CA GLU A 62 -8.07 -10.79 22.89
C GLU A 62 -8.14 -12.29 23.17
N ARG A 63 -8.84 -13.05 22.33
CA ARG A 63 -8.91 -14.52 22.43
C ARG A 63 -7.53 -15.19 22.32
N LEU A 64 -6.64 -14.62 21.51
CA LEU A 64 -5.27 -15.11 21.30
C LEU A 64 -4.27 -14.54 22.32
N GLY A 65 -4.73 -13.74 23.27
CA GLY A 65 -3.92 -13.20 24.36
C GLY A 65 -3.30 -11.85 24.09
N GLY A 66 -3.71 -11.16 23.02
CA GLY A 66 -3.36 -9.76 22.76
C GLY A 66 -3.84 -8.85 23.89
N LYS A 67 -3.05 -7.84 24.22
CA LYS A 67 -3.32 -6.89 25.30
C LYS A 67 -3.02 -5.49 24.85
N PHE A 68 -3.77 -4.54 25.43
CA PHE A 68 -3.63 -3.13 25.11
C PHE A 68 -3.31 -2.31 26.36
N TYR A 69 -2.49 -1.30 26.17
CA TYR A 69 -2.01 -0.46 27.26
C TYR A 69 -2.12 1.02 26.90
N ASP A 70 -2.48 1.84 27.87
CA ASP A 70 -2.38 3.29 27.78
C ASP A 70 -1.57 3.82 28.96
N ASN A 71 -0.48 4.54 28.68
CA ASN A 71 0.47 5.01 29.69
C ASN A 71 0.98 3.89 30.63
N GLY A 72 1.24 2.69 30.06
CA GLY A 72 1.73 1.52 30.80
C GLY A 72 0.67 0.79 31.64
N VAL A 73 -0.60 1.19 31.57
CA VAL A 73 -1.72 0.53 32.26
C VAL A 73 -2.50 -0.32 31.27
N GLU A 74 -2.64 -1.62 31.57
CA GLU A 74 -3.50 -2.52 30.79
C GLU A 74 -4.97 -2.08 30.86
N LYS A 75 -5.60 -1.88 29.70
CA LYS A 75 -7.00 -1.45 29.58
C LYS A 75 -7.68 -2.18 28.42
N ASP A 76 -8.99 -2.20 28.45
CA ASP A 76 -9.82 -2.57 27.32
C ASP A 76 -9.55 -1.68 26.09
N CYS A 77 -9.35 -2.29 24.91
CA CYS A 77 -8.99 -1.55 23.70
C CYS A 77 -10.04 -0.50 23.32
N LEU A 78 -11.33 -0.83 23.33
CA LEU A 78 -12.41 0.11 23.02
C LEU A 78 -12.45 1.27 24.01
N THR A 79 -12.14 1.02 25.28
CA THR A 79 -12.03 2.07 26.29
C THR A 79 -10.89 3.03 25.97
N ILE A 80 -9.72 2.51 25.58
CA ILE A 80 -8.59 3.36 25.17
C ILE A 80 -9.00 4.22 23.95
N LEU A 81 -9.56 3.62 22.93
CA LEU A 81 -9.98 4.31 21.70
C LEU A 81 -10.99 5.42 22.01
N GLN A 82 -12.00 5.15 22.86
CA GLN A 82 -12.98 6.14 23.29
C GLN A 82 -12.33 7.27 24.12
N GLU A 83 -11.45 6.95 25.06
CA GLU A 83 -10.69 7.94 25.83
C GLU A 83 -9.76 8.78 24.95
N LYS A 84 -9.31 8.28 23.79
CA LYS A 84 -8.52 9.00 22.78
C LYS A 84 -9.37 9.82 21.79
N GLY A 85 -10.69 9.76 21.89
CA GLY A 85 -11.64 10.62 21.16
C GLY A 85 -12.28 9.96 19.96
N ILE A 86 -12.11 8.66 19.77
CA ILE A 86 -12.89 7.88 18.80
C ILE A 86 -14.33 7.78 19.32
N ASN A 87 -15.30 8.12 18.47
CA ASN A 87 -16.71 8.21 18.83
C ASN A 87 -17.60 7.19 18.09
N SER A 88 -16.99 6.42 17.19
CA SER A 88 -17.72 5.46 16.35
C SER A 88 -16.84 4.24 16.07
N VAL A 89 -17.43 3.06 15.99
CA VAL A 89 -16.75 1.84 15.55
C VAL A 89 -17.38 1.29 14.28
N ARG A 90 -16.59 0.70 13.41
CA ARG A 90 -17.02 -0.11 12.27
C ARG A 90 -16.68 -1.56 12.57
N VAL A 91 -17.59 -2.46 12.27
CA VAL A 91 -17.41 -3.91 12.42
C VAL A 91 -17.92 -4.62 11.18
N ARG A 92 -17.03 -5.41 10.54
CA ARG A 92 -17.41 -6.25 9.41
C ARG A 92 -18.11 -7.52 9.88
N ILE A 93 -18.96 -8.06 9.02
CA ILE A 93 -19.62 -9.35 9.26
C ILE A 93 -19.43 -10.25 8.04
N TRP A 94 -18.85 -11.43 8.28
CA TRP A 94 -18.82 -12.55 7.35
C TRP A 94 -19.94 -13.53 7.66
N ASN A 95 -20.46 -14.20 6.62
CA ASN A 95 -21.61 -15.07 6.78
C ASN A 95 -21.29 -16.33 7.59
N ASP A 96 -20.26 -17.07 7.16
CA ASP A 96 -19.73 -18.24 7.86
C ASP A 96 -18.19 -18.30 7.71
N PRO A 97 -17.45 -17.58 8.56
CA PRO A 97 -15.98 -17.58 8.48
C PRO A 97 -15.34 -18.94 8.80
N TYR A 98 -16.13 -19.96 9.16
CA TYR A 98 -15.67 -21.34 9.41
C TYR A 98 -16.02 -22.32 8.28
N SER A 99 -16.58 -21.83 7.17
CA SER A 99 -17.06 -22.65 6.05
C SER A 99 -15.98 -23.56 5.40
N TYR A 100 -14.70 -23.18 5.55
CA TYR A 100 -13.54 -23.94 5.01
C TYR A 100 -12.73 -24.67 6.08
N GLY A 101 -13.09 -24.62 7.35
CA GLY A 101 -12.41 -25.37 8.41
C GLY A 101 -12.68 -24.87 9.83
N PRO A 102 -12.37 -25.70 10.83
CA PRO A 102 -12.73 -25.42 12.23
C PRO A 102 -11.91 -24.28 12.86
N ASN A 103 -10.75 -23.93 12.27
CA ASN A 103 -9.91 -22.83 12.73
C ASN A 103 -10.33 -21.47 12.15
N GLY A 104 -11.35 -21.47 11.28
CA GLY A 104 -11.77 -20.27 10.54
C GLY A 104 -10.81 -19.91 9.40
N ASN A 105 -11.16 -18.83 8.68
CA ASN A 105 -10.47 -18.39 7.47
C ASN A 105 -9.37 -17.34 7.74
N GLY A 106 -9.19 -16.89 8.99
CA GLY A 106 -8.32 -15.77 9.36
C GLY A 106 -9.08 -14.44 9.42
N GLY A 107 -8.35 -13.32 9.44
CA GLY A 107 -8.94 -11.97 9.43
C GLY A 107 -9.91 -11.70 10.59
N GLY A 108 -9.61 -12.22 11.80
CA GLY A 108 -10.47 -12.08 12.96
C GLY A 108 -11.65 -13.03 13.01
N VAL A 109 -11.91 -13.83 11.94
CA VAL A 109 -13.07 -14.75 11.86
C VAL A 109 -14.37 -14.06 12.31
N THR A 110 -14.57 -12.83 11.83
CA THR A 110 -15.60 -11.91 12.32
C THR A 110 -16.98 -12.31 11.80
N ASP A 111 -17.70 -13.08 12.59
CA ASP A 111 -19.08 -13.43 12.37
C ASP A 111 -20.03 -12.43 13.07
N GLU A 112 -21.32 -12.63 12.88
CA GLU A 112 -22.38 -11.84 13.55
C GLU A 112 -22.23 -11.80 15.07
N LYS A 113 -21.80 -12.91 15.70
CA LYS A 113 -21.67 -13.00 17.16
C LYS A 113 -20.54 -12.09 17.67
N LYS A 114 -19.37 -12.10 17.01
CA LYS A 114 -18.25 -11.22 17.37
C LYS A 114 -18.60 -9.76 17.10
N ALA A 115 -19.24 -9.47 15.96
CA ALA A 115 -19.70 -8.12 15.66
C ALA A 115 -20.71 -7.60 16.69
N LEU A 116 -21.64 -8.43 17.16
CA LEU A 116 -22.58 -8.09 18.20
C LEU A 116 -21.89 -7.87 19.56
N GLU A 117 -20.85 -8.65 19.88
CA GLU A 117 -20.02 -8.44 21.07
C GLU A 117 -19.34 -7.06 21.05
N VAL A 118 -18.65 -6.72 19.96
CA VAL A 118 -18.01 -5.41 19.79
C VAL A 118 -19.03 -4.27 19.86
N ALA A 119 -20.17 -4.41 19.15
CA ALA A 119 -21.22 -3.41 19.15
C ALA A 119 -21.80 -3.17 20.56
N THR A 120 -21.98 -4.24 21.35
CA THR A 120 -22.47 -4.14 22.73
C THR A 120 -21.48 -3.36 23.61
N ARG A 121 -20.19 -3.67 23.52
CA ARG A 121 -19.13 -2.97 24.25
C ARG A 121 -19.04 -1.49 23.83
N ALA A 122 -19.06 -1.23 22.52
CA ALA A 122 -19.00 0.13 21.98
C ALA A 122 -20.20 0.99 22.41
N LYS A 123 -21.42 0.45 22.33
CA LYS A 123 -22.65 1.15 22.79
C LYS A 123 -22.61 1.44 24.30
N ALA A 124 -22.05 0.54 25.11
CA ALA A 124 -21.89 0.77 26.55
C ALA A 124 -20.94 1.95 26.85
N LEU A 125 -19.98 2.23 25.94
CA LEU A 125 -19.07 3.39 25.99
C LEU A 125 -19.65 4.64 25.30
N GLY A 126 -20.91 4.60 24.81
CA GLY A 126 -21.56 5.72 24.12
C GLY A 126 -21.10 5.94 22.69
N MET A 127 -20.38 4.98 22.09
CA MET A 127 -19.93 5.06 20.71
C MET A 127 -21.03 4.68 19.72
N LYS A 128 -20.99 5.26 18.51
CA LYS A 128 -21.83 4.83 17.38
C LYS A 128 -21.29 3.55 16.75
N VAL A 129 -22.16 2.80 16.10
CA VAL A 129 -21.79 1.53 15.45
C VAL A 129 -22.18 1.55 13.98
N LEU A 130 -21.22 1.28 13.11
CA LEU A 130 -21.40 0.96 11.69
C LEU A 130 -21.19 -0.55 11.51
N VAL A 131 -22.21 -1.25 10.99
CA VAL A 131 -22.11 -2.65 10.61
C VAL A 131 -21.82 -2.75 9.12
N ASP A 132 -20.76 -3.46 8.76
CA ASP A 132 -20.31 -3.68 7.39
C ASP A 132 -20.56 -5.12 6.94
N PHE A 133 -21.50 -5.30 6.01
CA PHE A 133 -21.81 -6.61 5.44
C PHE A 133 -20.93 -6.94 4.25
N HIS A 134 -20.03 -7.90 4.38
CA HIS A 134 -19.23 -8.40 3.24
C HIS A 134 -20.03 -9.33 2.31
N TYR A 135 -21.11 -9.97 2.79
CA TYR A 135 -21.85 -11.02 2.06
C TYR A 135 -20.94 -12.09 1.47
N SER A 136 -19.97 -12.50 2.24
CA SER A 136 -18.97 -13.52 1.94
C SER A 136 -18.61 -14.28 3.21
N ASP A 137 -17.94 -15.41 3.09
CA ASP A 137 -17.39 -16.16 4.21
C ASP A 137 -15.97 -15.73 4.55
N TRP A 138 -15.43 -14.79 3.80
CA TRP A 138 -14.08 -14.26 3.93
C TRP A 138 -13.98 -12.83 3.37
N TRP A 139 -12.76 -12.31 3.22
CA TRP A 139 -12.50 -10.99 2.68
C TRP A 139 -13.24 -10.73 1.36
N ALA A 140 -13.96 -9.63 1.31
CA ALA A 140 -14.54 -9.07 0.09
C ALA A 140 -13.86 -7.74 -0.22
N ASP A 141 -13.23 -7.63 -1.40
CA ASP A 141 -12.53 -6.45 -1.88
C ASP A 141 -12.62 -6.38 -3.42
N PRO A 142 -12.08 -5.34 -4.10
CA PRO A 142 -12.20 -5.22 -5.55
C PRO A 142 -11.63 -6.39 -6.35
N GLY A 143 -10.76 -7.20 -5.76
CA GLY A 143 -10.16 -8.38 -6.40
C GLY A 143 -10.88 -9.69 -6.10
N LYS A 144 -11.76 -9.73 -5.09
CA LYS A 144 -12.49 -10.93 -4.68
C LYS A 144 -13.81 -10.59 -3.99
N GLN A 145 -14.91 -11.11 -4.53
CA GLN A 145 -16.27 -10.85 -4.07
C GLN A 145 -17.10 -12.14 -4.16
N TYR A 146 -16.56 -13.22 -3.57
CA TYR A 146 -17.20 -14.53 -3.67
C TYR A 146 -18.40 -14.64 -2.74
N PRO A 147 -19.51 -15.27 -3.19
CA PRO A 147 -20.66 -15.51 -2.32
C PRO A 147 -20.29 -16.45 -1.17
N PRO A 148 -21.04 -16.41 -0.06
CA PRO A 148 -20.97 -17.44 0.95
C PRO A 148 -21.15 -18.83 0.35
N LYS A 149 -20.46 -19.83 0.87
CA LYS A 149 -20.55 -21.22 0.41
C LYS A 149 -22.00 -21.74 0.35
N ALA A 150 -22.83 -21.29 1.27
CA ALA A 150 -24.24 -21.62 1.28
C ALA A 150 -25.03 -21.03 0.09
N TRP A 151 -24.50 -20.01 -0.61
CA TRP A 151 -25.16 -19.30 -1.70
C TRP A 151 -24.49 -19.51 -3.07
N GLU A 152 -23.40 -20.30 -3.18
CA GLU A 152 -22.61 -20.49 -4.39
C GLU A 152 -23.41 -20.84 -5.65
N ASN A 153 -24.50 -21.61 -5.49
CA ASN A 153 -25.31 -22.08 -6.61
C ASN A 153 -26.61 -21.27 -6.81
N HIS A 154 -26.75 -20.15 -6.13
CA HIS A 154 -27.95 -19.34 -6.22
C HIS A 154 -27.90 -18.41 -7.45
N ASN A 155 -29.06 -18.23 -8.09
CA ASN A 155 -29.22 -17.26 -9.18
C ASN A 155 -29.48 -15.84 -8.62
N ALA A 156 -29.51 -14.82 -9.47
CA ALA A 156 -29.65 -13.42 -9.08
C ALA A 156 -30.86 -13.16 -8.14
N LYS A 157 -32.02 -13.78 -8.45
CA LYS A 157 -33.22 -13.61 -7.61
C LYS A 157 -33.08 -14.26 -6.24
N GLN A 158 -32.41 -15.40 -6.16
CA GLN A 158 -32.13 -16.07 -4.89
C GLN A 158 -31.13 -15.26 -4.08
N LEU A 159 -30.01 -14.81 -4.69
CA LEU A 159 -29.01 -13.98 -4.03
C LEU A 159 -29.59 -12.67 -3.47
N ALA A 160 -30.41 -11.97 -4.24
CA ALA A 160 -31.10 -10.78 -3.74
C ALA A 160 -31.97 -11.08 -2.51
N LYS A 161 -32.68 -12.22 -2.50
CA LYS A 161 -33.45 -12.69 -1.35
C LYS A 161 -32.56 -13.06 -0.16
N ASP A 162 -31.42 -13.68 -0.40
CA ASP A 162 -30.48 -14.07 0.64
C ASP A 162 -29.88 -12.85 1.32
N VAL A 163 -29.47 -11.82 0.55
CA VAL A 163 -29.03 -10.53 1.06
C VAL A 163 -30.09 -9.90 1.97
N TYR A 164 -31.36 -9.86 1.52
CA TYR A 164 -32.45 -9.37 2.37
C TYR A 164 -32.58 -10.18 3.66
N ASN A 165 -32.66 -11.50 3.56
CA ASN A 165 -32.92 -12.37 4.70
C ASN A 165 -31.80 -12.30 5.74
N TYR A 166 -30.54 -12.32 5.28
CA TYR A 166 -29.37 -12.26 6.15
C TYR A 166 -29.29 -10.90 6.85
N THR A 167 -29.41 -9.80 6.09
CA THR A 167 -29.40 -8.44 6.66
C THR A 167 -30.55 -8.26 7.67
N ALA A 168 -31.77 -8.70 7.32
CA ALA A 168 -32.91 -8.61 8.22
C ALA A 168 -32.74 -9.44 9.50
N LYS A 169 -32.08 -10.63 9.40
CA LYS A 169 -31.75 -11.44 10.58
C LYS A 169 -30.80 -10.69 11.50
N VAL A 170 -29.67 -10.22 10.98
CA VAL A 170 -28.66 -9.50 11.76
C VAL A 170 -29.26 -8.25 12.41
N MET A 171 -30.02 -7.46 11.67
CA MET A 171 -30.69 -6.27 12.22
C MET A 171 -31.64 -6.63 13.39
N LYS A 172 -32.40 -7.73 13.27
CA LYS A 172 -33.27 -8.21 14.36
C LYS A 172 -32.50 -8.63 15.58
N ASP A 173 -31.38 -9.32 15.40
CA ASP A 173 -30.56 -9.81 16.50
C ASP A 173 -29.86 -8.65 17.24
N PHE A 174 -29.37 -7.65 16.51
CA PHE A 174 -28.83 -6.43 17.11
C PHE A 174 -29.92 -5.63 17.84
N ASN A 175 -31.13 -5.50 17.26
CA ASN A 175 -32.25 -4.85 17.91
C ASN A 175 -32.69 -5.60 19.19
N ALA A 176 -32.74 -6.93 19.15
CA ALA A 176 -33.09 -7.75 20.30
C ALA A 176 -32.06 -7.63 21.45
N ALA A 177 -30.79 -7.42 21.11
CA ALA A 177 -29.74 -7.14 22.07
C ALA A 177 -29.75 -5.68 22.59
N GLY A 178 -30.60 -4.80 22.06
CA GLY A 178 -30.67 -3.39 22.45
C GLY A 178 -29.53 -2.52 21.89
N VAL A 179 -28.86 -2.97 20.83
CA VAL A 179 -27.70 -2.31 20.22
C VAL A 179 -27.93 -2.06 18.72
N THR A 180 -29.11 -1.57 18.37
CA THR A 180 -29.41 -1.16 16.98
C THR A 180 -28.22 -0.38 16.39
N PRO A 181 -27.69 -0.76 15.21
CA PRO A 181 -26.62 -0.03 14.56
C PRO A 181 -27.04 1.42 14.24
N ASP A 182 -26.12 2.37 14.32
CA ASP A 182 -26.38 3.74 13.84
C ASP A 182 -26.24 3.83 12.32
N MET A 183 -25.41 2.97 11.75
CA MET A 183 -25.12 2.91 10.32
C MET A 183 -24.99 1.46 9.86
N VAL A 184 -25.36 1.22 8.60
CA VAL A 184 -25.20 -0.09 7.96
C VAL A 184 -24.66 0.09 6.55
N GLN A 185 -23.60 -0.63 6.23
CA GLN A 185 -22.95 -0.68 4.92
C GLN A 185 -23.40 -1.96 4.20
N ILE A 186 -23.94 -1.80 2.98
CA ILE A 186 -24.42 -2.91 2.14
C ILE A 186 -23.34 -3.28 1.13
N GLY A 187 -22.59 -4.31 1.46
CA GLY A 187 -21.41 -4.75 0.71
C GLY A 187 -20.16 -3.93 1.00
N ASN A 188 -18.98 -4.51 0.78
CA ASN A 188 -17.69 -3.88 0.97
C ASN A 188 -16.97 -3.72 -0.37
N GLU A 189 -16.47 -2.51 -0.67
CA GLU A 189 -15.65 -2.19 -1.85
C GLU A 189 -16.19 -2.73 -3.18
N LEU A 190 -17.41 -2.35 -3.51
CA LEU A 190 -18.23 -2.90 -4.60
C LEU A 190 -17.77 -2.50 -6.02
N ASN A 191 -16.53 -2.08 -6.21
CA ASN A 191 -16.00 -1.59 -7.49
C ASN A 191 -16.33 -2.50 -8.69
N ASN A 192 -16.24 -3.80 -8.49
CA ASN A 192 -16.51 -4.84 -9.49
C ASN A 192 -17.75 -5.70 -9.15
N GLY A 193 -18.66 -5.16 -8.31
CA GLY A 193 -19.85 -5.85 -7.82
C GLY A 193 -19.59 -6.68 -6.56
N MET A 194 -20.50 -7.59 -6.24
CA MET A 194 -20.40 -8.58 -5.16
C MET A 194 -20.97 -9.92 -5.59
N LEU A 195 -20.85 -10.97 -4.77
CA LEU A 195 -21.50 -12.28 -5.01
C LEU A 195 -21.19 -12.85 -6.40
N TRP A 196 -19.93 -12.85 -6.77
CA TRP A 196 -19.46 -13.28 -8.09
C TRP A 196 -19.75 -14.75 -8.37
N PRO A 197 -19.99 -15.12 -9.65
CA PRO A 197 -19.99 -14.26 -10.86
C PRO A 197 -21.32 -13.54 -11.12
N VAL A 198 -22.38 -13.80 -10.35
CA VAL A 198 -23.76 -13.42 -10.71
C VAL A 198 -23.98 -11.90 -10.65
N CYS A 199 -23.47 -11.22 -9.63
CA CYS A 199 -23.62 -9.78 -9.43
C CYS A 199 -22.31 -9.01 -9.76
N LYS A 200 -21.50 -9.54 -10.72
CA LYS A 200 -20.29 -8.89 -11.20
C LYS A 200 -20.63 -7.82 -12.23
N THR A 201 -19.96 -6.66 -12.16
CA THR A 201 -20.28 -5.48 -12.97
C THR A 201 -19.71 -5.49 -14.40
N ASP A 202 -19.22 -6.60 -14.87
CA ASP A 202 -18.65 -6.76 -16.22
C ASP A 202 -19.71 -6.98 -17.33
N THR A 203 -20.98 -7.14 -16.96
CA THR A 203 -22.13 -7.23 -17.88
C THR A 203 -23.33 -6.41 -17.38
N PRO A 204 -24.22 -5.95 -18.27
CA PRO A 204 -25.45 -5.27 -17.86
C PRO A 204 -26.34 -6.12 -16.93
N GLU A 205 -26.41 -7.43 -17.17
CA GLU A 205 -27.17 -8.38 -16.35
C GLU A 205 -26.57 -8.49 -14.95
N GLY A 206 -25.23 -8.51 -14.85
CA GLY A 206 -24.51 -8.50 -13.57
C GLY A 206 -24.75 -7.22 -12.79
N TYR A 207 -24.73 -6.06 -13.44
CA TYR A 207 -25.10 -4.78 -12.81
C TYR A 207 -26.54 -4.77 -12.32
N LYS A 208 -27.48 -5.27 -13.13
CA LYS A 208 -28.89 -5.39 -12.70
C LYS A 208 -29.03 -6.29 -11.48
N ALA A 209 -28.34 -7.43 -11.47
CA ALA A 209 -28.33 -8.35 -10.33
C ALA A 209 -27.73 -7.71 -9.07
N LEU A 210 -26.62 -6.96 -9.23
CA LEU A 210 -26.02 -6.19 -8.15
C LEU A 210 -26.98 -5.15 -7.59
N ALA A 211 -27.60 -4.35 -8.46
CA ALA A 211 -28.56 -3.32 -8.06
C ALA A 211 -29.76 -3.92 -7.30
N ASP A 212 -30.30 -5.05 -7.77
CA ASP A 212 -31.37 -5.75 -7.07
C ASP A 212 -30.93 -6.26 -5.70
N ALA A 213 -29.72 -6.80 -5.57
CA ALA A 213 -29.17 -7.27 -4.31
C ALA A 213 -28.94 -6.12 -3.31
N ILE A 214 -28.32 -5.01 -3.76
CA ILE A 214 -28.15 -3.79 -2.93
C ILE A 214 -29.51 -3.26 -2.47
N ALA A 215 -30.49 -3.14 -3.38
CA ALA A 215 -31.83 -2.66 -3.04
C ALA A 215 -32.50 -3.52 -1.97
N GLN A 216 -32.32 -4.85 -2.02
CA GLN A 216 -32.85 -5.76 -1.01
C GLN A 216 -32.13 -5.64 0.34
N GLY A 217 -30.82 -5.42 0.37
CA GLY A 217 -30.07 -5.13 1.58
C GLY A 217 -30.55 -3.82 2.24
N LEU A 218 -30.63 -2.75 1.46
CA LEU A 218 -31.15 -1.44 1.92
C LEU A 218 -32.59 -1.55 2.46
N LYS A 219 -33.42 -2.30 1.75
CA LYS A 219 -34.79 -2.58 2.19
C LYS A 219 -34.82 -3.35 3.51
N ALA A 220 -34.00 -4.35 3.67
CA ALA A 220 -33.93 -5.14 4.90
C ALA A 220 -33.55 -4.28 6.12
N VAL A 221 -32.61 -3.34 5.96
CA VAL A 221 -32.30 -2.36 7.01
C VAL A 221 -33.53 -1.53 7.33
N LYS A 222 -34.16 -0.93 6.33
CA LYS A 222 -35.34 -0.07 6.50
C LYS A 222 -36.49 -0.79 7.18
N ASP A 223 -36.78 -2.03 6.78
CA ASP A 223 -37.89 -2.83 7.35
C ASP A 223 -37.64 -3.22 8.81
N ASN A 224 -36.37 -3.18 9.26
CA ASN A 224 -35.97 -3.56 10.62
C ASN A 224 -35.33 -2.39 11.41
N ASP A 225 -35.52 -1.18 10.96
CA ASP A 225 -35.14 0.04 11.67
C ASP A 225 -36.33 0.58 12.46
N PRO A 226 -36.42 0.35 13.77
CA PRO A 226 -37.60 0.67 14.56
C PRO A 226 -37.89 2.17 14.67
N ASN A 227 -36.86 3.00 14.46
CA ASN A 227 -36.94 4.46 14.64
C ASN A 227 -36.74 5.23 13.33
N ASN A 228 -36.49 4.54 12.21
CA ASN A 228 -36.15 5.13 10.92
C ASN A 228 -34.94 6.11 11.03
N GLN A 229 -33.88 5.69 11.74
CA GLN A 229 -32.72 6.50 12.05
C GLN A 229 -31.41 5.88 11.56
N VAL A 230 -31.43 4.61 11.14
CA VAL A 230 -30.23 3.90 10.67
C VAL A 230 -29.78 4.46 9.32
N ILE A 231 -28.58 4.99 9.30
CA ILE A 231 -27.93 5.51 8.08
C ILE A 231 -27.51 4.33 7.20
N ARG A 232 -27.87 4.36 5.92
CA ARG A 232 -27.59 3.28 4.95
C ARG A 232 -26.55 3.72 3.97
N MET A 233 -25.54 2.89 3.74
CA MET A 233 -24.33 3.22 2.98
C MET A 233 -24.07 2.21 1.86
N VAL A 234 -23.51 2.72 0.74
CA VAL A 234 -22.90 1.95 -0.34
C VAL A 234 -21.45 2.38 -0.46
N HIS A 235 -20.51 1.43 -0.54
CA HIS A 235 -19.09 1.64 -0.38
C HIS A 235 -18.27 1.19 -1.59
N LEU A 236 -17.34 2.03 -2.03
CA LEU A 236 -16.33 1.72 -3.05
C LEU A 236 -14.92 2.00 -2.54
N ALA A 237 -13.95 1.22 -3.06
CA ALA A 237 -12.52 1.50 -2.92
C ALA A 237 -12.04 2.56 -3.93
N ASN A 238 -10.74 2.90 -3.85
CA ASN A 238 -10.07 3.85 -4.76
C ASN A 238 -10.71 5.24 -4.75
N GLY A 239 -10.78 5.85 -3.57
CA GLY A 239 -11.47 7.11 -3.33
C GLY A 239 -11.04 8.30 -4.20
N ASN A 240 -9.84 8.24 -4.82
CA ASN A 240 -9.37 9.21 -5.80
C ASN A 240 -9.99 9.04 -7.20
N ASN A 241 -10.51 7.85 -7.53
CA ASN A 241 -10.92 7.51 -8.90
C ASN A 241 -12.35 7.98 -9.20
N ASN A 242 -12.51 9.25 -9.51
CA ASN A 242 -13.81 9.84 -9.83
C ASN A 242 -14.54 9.18 -11.01
N ALA A 243 -13.81 8.73 -12.04
CA ALA A 243 -14.43 8.05 -13.18
C ALA A 243 -15.10 6.72 -12.77
N LEU A 244 -14.46 5.95 -11.89
CA LEU A 244 -15.03 4.73 -11.31
C LEU A 244 -16.31 5.04 -10.53
N TYR A 245 -16.26 6.04 -9.64
CA TYR A 245 -17.41 6.43 -8.81
C TYR A 245 -18.59 6.90 -9.66
N ARG A 246 -18.34 7.76 -10.65
CA ARG A 246 -19.39 8.17 -11.60
C ARG A 246 -20.00 6.99 -12.34
N SER A 247 -19.17 6.14 -12.90
CA SER A 247 -19.65 4.98 -13.65
C SER A 247 -20.51 4.06 -12.78
N PHE A 248 -20.04 3.76 -11.56
CA PHE A 248 -20.76 2.87 -10.65
C PHE A 248 -22.11 3.49 -10.19
N PHE A 249 -22.09 4.72 -9.70
CA PHE A 249 -23.32 5.34 -9.16
C PHE A 249 -24.28 5.81 -10.24
N ASP A 250 -23.82 6.13 -11.46
CA ASP A 250 -24.74 6.34 -12.60
C ASP A 250 -25.50 5.04 -12.93
N GLU A 251 -24.80 3.90 -12.97
CA GLU A 251 -25.47 2.62 -13.18
C GLU A 251 -26.41 2.27 -12.03
N LEU A 252 -25.96 2.42 -10.78
CA LEU A 252 -26.77 2.06 -9.61
C LEU A 252 -28.00 2.97 -9.46
N ILE A 253 -27.80 4.28 -9.47
CA ILE A 253 -28.82 5.29 -9.14
C ILE A 253 -29.68 5.64 -10.37
N VAL A 254 -29.01 5.99 -11.49
CA VAL A 254 -29.70 6.56 -12.65
C VAL A 254 -30.31 5.45 -13.51
N ASN A 255 -29.55 4.41 -13.82
CA ASN A 255 -30.00 3.37 -14.75
C ASN A 255 -30.83 2.28 -14.05
N ASN A 256 -30.53 1.95 -12.80
CA ASN A 256 -31.24 0.91 -12.03
C ASN A 256 -32.16 1.45 -10.92
N GLY A 257 -32.19 2.75 -10.66
CA GLY A 257 -33.13 3.40 -9.74
C GLY A 257 -32.90 3.13 -8.25
N VAL A 258 -31.72 2.62 -7.85
CA VAL A 258 -31.39 2.35 -6.45
C VAL A 258 -30.83 3.60 -5.81
N ASN A 259 -31.70 4.40 -5.19
CA ASN A 259 -31.38 5.69 -4.59
C ASN A 259 -31.78 5.80 -3.09
N ASP A 260 -32.35 4.76 -2.51
CA ASP A 260 -32.82 4.76 -1.11
C ASP A 260 -31.68 4.40 -0.13
N PHE A 261 -30.56 5.16 -0.22
CA PHE A 261 -29.46 5.14 0.72
C PHE A 261 -28.98 6.57 1.01
N ASP A 262 -28.20 6.75 2.05
CA ASP A 262 -27.91 8.07 2.63
C ASP A 262 -26.47 8.52 2.35
N VAL A 263 -25.51 7.59 2.34
CA VAL A 263 -24.06 7.86 2.34
C VAL A 263 -23.35 7.05 1.25
N ILE A 264 -22.41 7.71 0.58
CA ILE A 264 -21.37 7.06 -0.24
C ILE A 264 -20.13 6.89 0.65
N GLY A 265 -19.69 5.63 0.84
CA GLY A 265 -18.47 5.27 1.53
C GLY A 265 -17.27 5.21 0.59
N PHE A 266 -16.10 5.58 1.10
CA PHE A 266 -14.83 5.62 0.37
C PHE A 266 -13.77 4.85 1.14
N SER A 267 -12.99 3.94 0.49
CA SER A 267 -11.66 3.60 1.00
C SER A 267 -10.64 4.55 0.38
N TYR A 268 -9.83 5.17 1.22
CA TYR A 268 -8.74 6.02 0.78
C TYR A 268 -7.50 5.80 1.65
N TYR A 269 -6.46 5.27 1.03
CA TYR A 269 -5.14 5.10 1.63
C TYR A 269 -4.15 6.01 0.88
N PRO A 270 -3.52 7.01 1.54
CA PRO A 270 -2.67 8.01 0.86
C PRO A 270 -1.53 7.42 0.02
N PHE A 271 -1.10 6.21 0.36
CA PHE A 271 -0.01 5.52 -0.32
C PHE A 271 -0.45 4.63 -1.49
N TRP A 272 -1.77 4.42 -1.69
CA TRP A 272 -2.31 3.60 -2.79
C TRP A 272 -3.30 4.33 -3.69
N HIS A 273 -4.01 5.30 -3.14
CA HIS A 273 -5.21 5.87 -3.78
C HIS A 273 -5.02 7.33 -4.20
N GLY A 274 -3.85 7.67 -4.78
CA GLY A 274 -3.60 8.99 -5.36
C GLY A 274 -3.57 10.13 -4.33
N SER A 275 -3.77 11.35 -4.80
CA SER A 275 -3.63 12.54 -3.96
C SER A 275 -4.89 12.88 -3.16
N MET A 276 -4.70 13.67 -2.08
CA MET A 276 -5.80 14.23 -1.28
C MET A 276 -6.72 15.14 -2.09
N GLU A 277 -6.17 15.88 -3.08
CA GLU A 277 -6.92 16.74 -3.98
C GLU A 277 -7.85 15.93 -4.88
N GLU A 278 -7.39 14.78 -5.38
CA GLU A 278 -8.22 13.86 -6.16
C GLU A 278 -9.35 13.28 -5.31
N LEU A 279 -9.06 12.89 -4.06
CA LEU A 279 -10.09 12.46 -3.11
C LEU A 279 -11.13 13.57 -2.89
N SER A 280 -10.67 14.80 -2.58
CA SER A 280 -11.55 15.95 -2.37
C SER A 280 -12.40 16.26 -3.59
N TYR A 281 -11.81 16.21 -4.79
CA TYR A 281 -12.54 16.39 -6.03
C TYR A 281 -13.65 15.35 -6.16
N ASN A 282 -13.33 14.08 -5.95
CA ASN A 282 -14.28 12.98 -6.08
C ASN A 282 -15.43 13.09 -5.06
N MET A 283 -15.13 13.31 -3.79
CA MET A 283 -16.16 13.51 -2.75
C MET A 283 -17.11 14.65 -3.09
N ASN A 284 -16.57 15.81 -3.49
CA ASN A 284 -17.39 16.96 -3.86
C ASN A 284 -18.23 16.74 -5.12
N ASP A 285 -17.72 15.98 -6.08
CA ASP A 285 -18.46 15.61 -7.29
C ASP A 285 -19.62 14.64 -6.98
N MET A 286 -19.39 13.66 -6.09
CA MET A 286 -20.45 12.76 -5.63
C MET A 286 -21.57 13.50 -4.90
N VAL A 287 -21.21 14.48 -4.07
CA VAL A 287 -22.16 15.37 -3.41
C VAL A 287 -22.99 16.16 -4.42
N ASP A 288 -22.34 16.80 -5.42
CA ASP A 288 -23.04 17.59 -6.44
C ASP A 288 -23.97 16.73 -7.29
N ARG A 289 -23.50 15.55 -7.68
CA ARG A 289 -24.19 14.69 -8.65
C ARG A 289 -25.35 13.92 -8.04
N TYR A 290 -25.19 13.39 -6.84
CA TYR A 290 -26.16 12.49 -6.23
C TYR A 290 -26.79 13.03 -4.94
N GLY A 291 -26.31 14.14 -4.41
CA GLY A 291 -26.83 14.77 -3.20
C GLY A 291 -26.61 13.95 -1.92
N LYS A 292 -25.75 12.93 -1.94
CA LYS A 292 -25.47 12.06 -0.80
C LYS A 292 -24.44 12.67 0.14
N ASP A 293 -24.47 12.24 1.40
CA ASP A 293 -23.35 12.47 2.32
C ASP A 293 -22.18 11.55 1.96
N VAL A 294 -20.98 11.89 2.40
CA VAL A 294 -19.76 11.10 2.13
C VAL A 294 -19.00 10.83 3.42
N ILE A 295 -18.43 9.62 3.52
CA ILE A 295 -17.58 9.19 4.64
C ILE A 295 -16.40 8.42 4.05
N VAL A 296 -15.18 8.69 4.53
CA VAL A 296 -14.03 7.82 4.29
C VAL A 296 -14.10 6.70 5.31
N VAL A 297 -14.62 5.53 4.92
CA VAL A 297 -14.87 4.39 5.81
C VAL A 297 -13.65 3.51 6.02
N GLU A 298 -12.59 3.72 5.24
CA GLU A 298 -11.30 3.08 5.42
C GLU A 298 -10.17 4.03 5.09
N THR A 299 -9.25 4.21 6.04
CA THR A 299 -7.96 4.87 5.86
C THR A 299 -6.98 4.36 6.91
N ALA A 300 -5.70 4.44 6.63
CA ALA A 300 -4.64 4.17 7.61
C ALA A 300 -3.33 4.81 7.16
N TYR A 301 -2.37 4.89 8.07
CA TYR A 301 -1.00 5.28 7.77
C TYR A 301 0.01 4.58 8.70
N ALA A 302 1.24 4.34 8.19
CA ALA A 302 2.25 3.62 8.96
C ALA A 302 2.90 4.52 10.05
N PHE A 303 3.05 3.97 11.27
CA PHE A 303 3.83 4.62 12.32
C PHE A 303 5.31 4.24 12.28
N THR A 304 5.69 3.23 11.53
CA THR A 304 7.07 2.75 11.37
C THR A 304 7.23 1.94 10.08
N ASN A 305 8.47 1.82 9.62
CA ASN A 305 8.85 0.87 8.56
C ASN A 305 9.41 -0.45 9.12
N GLU A 306 9.44 -0.63 10.44
CA GLU A 306 9.89 -1.88 11.08
C GLU A 306 8.85 -2.99 10.95
N GLN A 307 9.29 -4.24 11.13
CA GLN A 307 8.44 -5.44 11.12
C GLN A 307 8.22 -5.89 12.55
N GLY A 308 7.00 -6.13 12.96
CA GLY A 308 6.64 -6.65 14.28
C GLY A 308 6.62 -8.17 14.33
N ASP A 309 6.38 -8.83 13.20
CA ASP A 309 6.42 -10.28 13.07
C ASP A 309 7.24 -10.74 11.85
N ALA A 310 7.09 -12.00 11.43
CA ALA A 310 7.83 -12.56 10.29
C ALA A 310 7.16 -12.29 8.93
N GLN A 311 5.93 -11.79 8.93
CA GLN A 311 5.20 -11.45 7.71
C GLN A 311 5.63 -10.06 7.22
N LYS A 312 5.78 -9.92 5.89
CA LYS A 312 6.17 -8.63 5.33
C LYS A 312 5.01 -7.64 5.38
N ASN A 313 5.26 -6.46 5.92
CA ASN A 313 4.29 -5.36 5.92
C ASN A 313 3.84 -4.98 4.50
N CYS A 314 2.56 -4.68 4.35
CA CYS A 314 1.97 -4.21 3.09
C CYS A 314 2.32 -2.76 2.77
N ALA A 315 2.71 -1.96 3.77
CA ALA A 315 3.20 -0.59 3.59
C ALA A 315 4.65 -0.46 4.12
N GLY A 316 5.53 0.17 3.35
CA GLY A 316 6.94 0.33 3.68
C GLY A 316 7.54 1.61 3.06
N PRO A 317 8.88 1.67 2.86
CA PRO A 317 9.53 2.87 2.33
C PRO A 317 9.05 3.35 0.96
N THR A 318 8.53 2.45 0.12
CA THR A 318 7.96 2.80 -1.19
C THR A 318 6.65 3.56 -1.01
N GLU A 319 5.78 3.06 -0.15
CA GLU A 319 4.49 3.64 0.20
C GLU A 319 4.68 4.99 0.92
N GLU A 320 5.66 5.08 1.83
CA GLU A 320 6.08 6.33 2.47
C GLU A 320 6.44 7.40 1.43
N ALA A 321 7.25 7.05 0.44
CA ALA A 321 7.70 7.99 -0.59
C ALA A 321 6.55 8.53 -1.47
N ILE A 322 5.46 7.76 -1.61
CA ILE A 322 4.28 8.15 -2.39
C ILE A 322 3.35 9.06 -1.57
N ALA A 323 3.13 8.71 -0.32
CA ALA A 323 2.09 9.32 0.52
C ALA A 323 2.38 10.75 0.98
N GLY A 324 3.65 11.18 1.00
CA GLY A 324 4.02 12.53 1.42
C GLY A 324 4.10 12.77 2.93
N TYR A 325 4.24 11.71 3.71
CA TYR A 325 4.48 11.74 5.16
C TYR A 325 5.57 10.74 5.53
N LYS A 326 6.26 10.95 6.66
CA LYS A 326 7.18 9.95 7.20
C LYS A 326 6.42 8.82 7.88
N SER A 327 6.91 7.59 7.77
CA SER A 327 6.43 6.44 8.56
C SER A 327 6.94 6.57 10.00
N THR A 328 6.29 7.43 10.76
CA THR A 328 6.54 7.75 12.18
C THR A 328 5.22 7.99 12.87
N VAL A 329 5.19 7.95 14.21
CA VAL A 329 4.00 8.31 15.00
C VAL A 329 3.49 9.72 14.64
N GLN A 330 4.41 10.68 14.44
CA GLN A 330 4.04 12.03 13.99
C GLN A 330 3.46 12.04 12.57
N GLY A 331 4.09 11.32 11.62
CA GLY A 331 3.62 11.26 10.23
C GLY A 331 2.26 10.55 10.11
N GLN A 332 2.03 9.50 10.93
CA GLN A 332 0.72 8.85 11.05
C GLN A 332 -0.36 9.85 11.51
N ALA A 333 -0.07 10.64 12.55
CA ALA A 333 -1.00 11.67 13.04
C ALA A 333 -1.26 12.76 11.98
N SER A 334 -0.21 13.18 11.24
CA SER A 334 -0.34 14.21 10.20
C SER A 334 -1.14 13.73 8.98
N GLY A 335 -0.87 12.52 8.50
CA GLY A 335 -1.65 11.93 7.40
C GLY A 335 -3.12 11.77 7.75
N LEU A 336 -3.41 11.32 8.97
CA LEU A 336 -4.78 11.16 9.46
C LEU A 336 -5.47 12.52 9.66
N HIS A 337 -4.76 13.53 10.19
CA HIS A 337 -5.26 14.89 10.28
C HIS A 337 -5.72 15.41 8.91
N ASP A 338 -4.86 15.27 7.89
CA ASP A 338 -5.14 15.80 6.56
C ASP A 338 -6.33 15.10 5.90
N VAL A 339 -6.49 13.77 6.08
CA VAL A 339 -7.70 13.06 5.62
C VAL A 339 -8.95 13.64 6.30
N MET A 340 -8.92 13.83 7.63
CA MET A 340 -10.05 14.43 8.36
C MET A 340 -10.35 15.85 7.90
N GLU A 341 -9.33 16.67 7.65
CA GLU A 341 -9.49 18.03 7.16
C GLU A 341 -10.14 18.07 5.77
N HIS A 342 -9.66 17.24 4.83
CA HIS A 342 -10.23 17.14 3.49
C HIS A 342 -11.69 16.66 3.49
N VAL A 343 -12.03 15.71 4.38
CA VAL A 343 -13.42 15.26 4.54
C VAL A 343 -14.29 16.34 5.19
N SER A 344 -13.81 17.02 6.24
CA SER A 344 -14.58 18.06 6.92
C SER A 344 -14.88 19.26 6.01
N ASN A 345 -13.98 19.53 5.04
CA ASN A 345 -14.10 20.61 4.05
C ASN A 345 -14.97 20.25 2.84
N VAL A 346 -15.59 19.08 2.79
CA VAL A 346 -16.55 18.74 1.74
C VAL A 346 -17.74 19.70 1.79
N LYS A 347 -18.09 20.23 0.62
CA LYS A 347 -19.14 21.25 0.47
C LYS A 347 -20.46 20.87 1.15
N ASN A 348 -21.20 21.90 1.55
CA ASN A 348 -22.53 21.79 2.16
C ASN A 348 -22.54 20.99 3.47
N GLY A 349 -21.40 20.82 4.15
CA GLY A 349 -21.27 20.03 5.37
C GLY A 349 -21.60 18.54 5.17
N LYS A 350 -21.37 18.02 3.95
CA LYS A 350 -21.71 16.64 3.58
C LYS A 350 -20.59 15.64 3.81
N GLY A 351 -19.39 16.07 4.16
CA GLY A 351 -18.34 15.21 4.70
C GLY A 351 -18.62 14.90 6.16
N LYS A 352 -18.97 13.65 6.46
CA LYS A 352 -19.49 13.27 7.78
C LYS A 352 -18.45 12.65 8.70
N GLY A 353 -17.29 12.25 8.17
CA GLY A 353 -16.25 11.68 9.00
C GLY A 353 -15.39 10.64 8.32
N ILE A 354 -14.59 9.99 9.15
CA ILE A 354 -13.68 8.92 8.74
C ILE A 354 -13.80 7.71 9.65
N PHE A 355 -13.35 6.54 9.18
CA PHE A 355 -13.00 5.39 9.99
C PHE A 355 -11.55 4.99 9.70
N TYR A 356 -10.73 4.93 10.75
CA TYR A 356 -9.39 4.33 10.66
C TYR A 356 -9.54 2.81 10.60
N TRP A 357 -8.89 2.15 9.66
CA TRP A 357 -9.04 0.71 9.47
C TRP A 357 -8.06 -0.06 10.34
N GLU A 358 -8.60 -0.88 11.26
CA GLU A 358 -7.91 -1.79 12.16
C GLU A 358 -6.74 -1.15 12.95
N PRO A 359 -7.00 -0.08 13.74
CA PRO A 359 -5.97 0.55 14.55
C PRO A 359 -5.41 -0.38 15.64
N ASP A 360 -6.16 -1.41 15.99
CA ASP A 360 -5.89 -2.40 17.02
C ASP A 360 -5.14 -3.65 16.53
N TRP A 361 -4.91 -3.79 15.23
CA TRP A 361 -4.34 -5.02 14.68
C TRP A 361 -2.83 -5.13 14.93
N ILE A 362 -2.47 -5.35 16.20
CA ILE A 362 -1.11 -5.62 16.65
C ILE A 362 -0.66 -7.05 16.27
N PRO A 363 0.66 -7.33 16.20
CA PRO A 363 1.17 -8.66 15.87
C PRO A 363 0.90 -9.65 17.00
N VAL A 364 -0.13 -10.47 16.84
CA VAL A 364 -0.48 -11.57 17.75
C VAL A 364 -0.46 -12.86 16.95
N GLU A 365 0.28 -13.87 17.43
CA GLU A 365 0.41 -15.16 16.73
C GLU A 365 -0.96 -15.79 16.44
N GLY A 366 -1.22 -16.07 15.17
CA GLY A 366 -2.47 -16.63 14.67
C GLY A 366 -3.55 -15.62 14.27
N ALA A 367 -3.35 -14.32 14.50
CA ALA A 367 -4.28 -13.27 14.14
C ALA A 367 -3.93 -12.60 12.79
N GLY A 368 -3.59 -13.39 11.77
CA GLY A 368 -3.21 -12.89 10.44
C GLY A 368 -4.37 -12.73 9.45
N TRP A 369 -4.04 -12.34 8.22
CA TRP A 369 -4.97 -12.27 7.08
C TRP A 369 -5.67 -13.59 6.83
N LYS A 370 -4.91 -14.69 6.91
CA LYS A 370 -5.39 -16.06 6.87
C LYS A 370 -4.98 -16.78 8.15
N ALA A 371 -5.75 -17.79 8.49
CA ALA A 371 -5.43 -18.63 9.64
C ALA A 371 -4.02 -19.22 9.52
N GLY A 372 -3.17 -18.97 10.52
CA GLY A 372 -1.80 -19.44 10.60
C GLY A 372 -0.75 -18.58 9.85
N GLU A 373 -1.15 -17.49 9.22
CA GLU A 373 -0.23 -16.46 8.69
C GLU A 373 -0.01 -15.34 9.72
N GLY A 374 1.03 -14.52 9.51
CA GLY A 374 1.29 -13.33 10.29
C GLY A 374 0.47 -12.13 9.82
N ASN A 375 0.76 -10.98 10.40
CA ASN A 375 0.03 -9.73 10.18
C ASN A 375 0.81 -8.79 9.24
N GLU A 376 0.29 -8.53 8.05
CA GLU A 376 0.88 -7.56 7.12
C GLU A 376 0.50 -6.09 7.46
N TRP A 377 -0.39 -5.88 8.44
CA TRP A 377 -0.99 -4.58 8.77
C TRP A 377 -0.44 -3.93 10.03
N GLU A 378 0.35 -4.64 10.80
CA GLU A 378 0.78 -4.27 12.16
C GLU A 378 1.45 -2.91 12.27
N ASN A 379 2.22 -2.49 11.25
CA ASN A 379 2.86 -1.18 11.24
C ASN A 379 1.90 -0.03 10.88
N LEU A 380 0.69 -0.34 10.50
CA LEU A 380 -0.41 0.60 10.27
C LEU A 380 -1.34 0.71 11.49
N ALA A 381 -1.14 -0.11 12.53
CA ALA A 381 -1.88 0.00 13.78
C ALA A 381 -1.62 1.36 14.47
N MET A 382 -2.48 1.74 15.41
CA MET A 382 -2.27 2.91 16.28
C MET A 382 -1.87 2.51 17.71
N PHE A 383 -1.40 1.29 17.83
CA PHE A 383 -0.68 0.74 18.97
C PHE A 383 0.67 0.23 18.49
N ASP A 384 1.68 0.27 19.33
CA ASP A 384 2.97 -0.35 19.01
C ASP A 384 2.86 -1.89 18.98
N PHE A 385 3.94 -2.56 18.58
CA PHE A 385 3.95 -4.03 18.48
C PHE A 385 3.77 -4.75 19.82
N GLN A 386 3.81 -4.04 20.93
CA GLN A 386 3.55 -4.54 22.29
C GLN A 386 2.17 -4.16 22.81
N GLY A 387 1.36 -3.46 22.00
CA GLY A 387 0.01 -3.04 22.34
C GLY A 387 -0.08 -1.74 23.14
N ASN A 388 1.00 -0.94 23.24
CA ASN A 388 0.92 0.38 23.84
C ASN A 388 0.30 1.39 22.88
N ALA A 389 -0.67 2.15 23.35
CA ALA A 389 -1.32 3.20 22.57
C ALA A 389 -0.28 4.26 22.13
N LEU A 390 -0.24 4.52 20.83
CA LEU A 390 0.63 5.52 20.23
C LEU A 390 0.06 6.93 20.46
N GLU A 391 0.93 7.92 20.56
CA GLU A 391 0.52 9.33 20.71
C GLU A 391 -0.26 9.86 19.49
N SER A 392 -0.12 9.21 18.31
CA SER A 392 -0.93 9.50 17.13
C SER A 392 -2.44 9.33 17.35
N LEU A 393 -2.87 8.48 18.29
CA LEU A 393 -4.29 8.38 18.69
C LEU A 393 -4.87 9.68 19.24
N ASP A 394 -4.05 10.55 19.81
CA ASP A 394 -4.53 11.83 20.36
C ASP A 394 -5.03 12.80 19.26
N VAL A 395 -4.71 12.53 17.97
CA VAL A 395 -5.18 13.33 16.83
C VAL A 395 -6.71 13.46 16.83
N PHE A 396 -7.46 12.42 17.21
CA PHE A 396 -8.92 12.44 17.24
C PHE A 396 -9.50 13.45 18.24
N LYS A 397 -8.77 13.77 19.30
CA LYS A 397 -9.13 14.87 20.21
C LYS A 397 -8.62 16.21 19.70
N MET A 398 -7.36 16.23 19.23
CA MET A 398 -6.67 17.46 18.87
C MET A 398 -7.34 18.21 17.73
N VAL A 399 -7.84 17.50 16.73
CA VAL A 399 -8.55 18.11 15.58
C VAL A 399 -9.80 18.90 15.99
N SER A 400 -10.43 18.57 17.12
CA SER A 400 -11.63 19.24 17.64
C SER A 400 -11.31 20.29 18.71
N ASP A 401 -10.06 20.41 19.16
CA ASP A 401 -9.68 21.35 20.23
C ASP A 401 -9.47 22.79 19.71
N GLN A 402 -10.58 23.49 19.46
CA GLN A 402 -10.56 24.88 18.99
C GLN A 402 -9.93 25.87 19.97
N SER A 403 -9.53 25.45 21.18
CA SER A 403 -8.80 26.29 22.12
C SER A 403 -7.31 26.46 21.76
N LYS A 404 -6.80 25.62 20.88
CA LYS A 404 -5.41 25.65 20.42
C LYS A 404 -5.27 26.55 19.19
N PRO A 405 -4.18 27.33 19.10
CA PRO A 405 -3.92 28.12 17.91
C PRO A 405 -3.47 27.22 16.75
N VAL A 406 -3.84 27.58 15.53
CA VAL A 406 -3.23 27.01 14.32
C VAL A 406 -1.78 27.52 14.22
N VAL A 407 -0.83 26.61 14.07
CA VAL A 407 0.60 26.92 13.94
C VAL A 407 1.12 26.54 12.56
N GLU A 408 2.03 27.37 12.02
CA GLU A 408 2.77 27.02 10.81
C GLU A 408 3.97 26.14 11.17
N TYR A 409 4.04 24.95 10.59
CA TYR A 409 5.16 24.03 10.81
C TYR A 409 6.38 24.45 9.99
N LYS A 410 7.53 24.54 10.67
CA LYS A 410 8.79 24.89 10.03
C LYS A 410 9.42 23.68 9.35
N VAL A 411 10.34 23.96 8.43
CA VAL A 411 11.15 22.91 7.81
C VAL A 411 12.08 22.29 8.87
N LYS A 412 11.92 20.99 9.10
CA LYS A 412 12.74 20.16 9.98
C LYS A 412 14.08 19.84 9.31
N GLU A 413 14.02 19.34 8.07
CA GLU A 413 15.20 18.99 7.28
C GLU A 413 14.92 18.95 5.77
N ILE A 414 15.98 18.91 4.98
CA ILE A 414 15.95 18.56 3.56
C ILE A 414 16.69 17.23 3.43
N GLU A 415 16.03 16.20 2.92
CA GLU A 415 16.64 14.89 2.74
C GLU A 415 17.75 14.93 1.69
N ALA A 416 18.83 14.20 1.96
CA ALA A 416 19.91 14.09 1.02
C ALA A 416 19.49 13.32 -0.24
N ALA A 417 19.67 13.92 -1.40
CA ALA A 417 19.46 13.24 -2.67
C ALA A 417 20.59 12.21 -2.89
N LEU A 418 20.25 10.94 -3.12
CA LEU A 418 21.20 9.89 -3.41
C LEU A 418 21.33 9.73 -4.93
N VAL A 419 22.52 9.97 -5.46
CA VAL A 419 22.78 9.96 -6.90
C VAL A 419 23.96 9.04 -7.20
N THR A 420 23.89 8.31 -8.32
CA THR A 420 25.03 7.52 -8.83
C THR A 420 25.54 8.14 -10.11
N GLY A 421 26.86 8.31 -10.20
CA GLY A 421 27.54 8.81 -11.39
C GLY A 421 28.61 7.87 -11.88
N SER A 422 29.20 8.17 -13.04
CA SER A 422 30.36 7.45 -13.61
C SER A 422 31.52 8.40 -13.80
N VAL A 423 32.75 7.90 -13.61
CA VAL A 423 33.97 8.66 -13.83
C VAL A 423 33.97 9.26 -15.23
N GLY A 424 34.25 10.57 -15.32
CA GLY A 424 34.38 11.31 -16.57
C GLY A 424 33.07 11.61 -17.30
N GLN A 425 31.93 11.29 -16.69
CA GLN A 425 30.60 11.57 -17.28
C GLN A 425 29.86 12.61 -16.45
N PRO A 426 29.03 13.48 -17.08
CA PRO A 426 28.11 14.35 -16.36
C PRO A 426 27.15 13.55 -15.51
N VAL A 427 26.93 13.98 -14.28
CA VAL A 427 25.95 13.38 -13.36
C VAL A 427 24.67 14.16 -13.45
N GLU A 428 23.58 13.50 -13.82
CA GLU A 428 22.23 14.10 -13.83
C GLU A 428 21.76 14.33 -12.39
N MET A 429 21.58 15.57 -12.02
CA MET A 429 21.12 15.97 -10.70
C MET A 429 19.61 16.01 -10.62
N PRO A 430 18.98 15.56 -9.51
CA PRO A 430 17.52 15.59 -9.37
C PRO A 430 17.01 17.02 -9.39
N LYS A 431 15.86 17.23 -10.05
CA LYS A 431 15.23 18.56 -10.18
C LYS A 431 14.46 18.97 -8.91
N LYS A 432 14.16 18.01 -8.05
CA LYS A 432 13.43 18.20 -6.79
C LYS A 432 14.09 17.41 -5.67
N VAL A 433 13.85 17.83 -4.44
CA VAL A 433 14.27 17.16 -3.21
C VAL A 433 13.11 17.08 -2.23
N SER A 434 13.15 16.11 -1.32
CA SER A 434 12.19 15.97 -0.24
C SER A 434 12.52 16.96 0.89
N VAL A 435 11.55 17.79 1.24
CA VAL A 435 11.61 18.74 2.36
C VAL A 435 10.67 18.26 3.43
N VAL A 436 11.22 17.90 4.60
CA VAL A 436 10.47 17.38 5.75
C VAL A 436 10.15 18.53 6.71
N TYR A 437 8.90 18.66 7.11
CA TYR A 437 8.43 19.65 8.08
C TYR A 437 8.40 19.08 9.51
N GLU A 438 8.23 19.94 10.51
CA GLU A 438 8.21 19.54 11.93
C GLU A 438 7.08 18.57 12.30
N ASN A 439 6.04 18.50 11.49
CA ASN A 439 4.93 17.55 11.61
C ASN A 439 5.11 16.32 10.69
N ASP A 440 6.33 16.06 10.24
CA ASP A 440 6.71 14.94 9.37
C ASP A 440 5.98 14.86 8.00
N VAL A 441 5.32 15.94 7.59
CA VAL A 441 4.86 16.12 6.21
C VAL A 441 6.08 16.29 5.30
N VAL A 442 6.08 15.60 4.16
CA VAL A 442 7.16 15.64 3.16
C VAL A 442 6.66 16.30 1.88
N LYS A 443 7.33 17.37 1.45
CA LYS A 443 7.01 18.05 0.18
C LYS A 443 8.14 17.92 -0.81
N SER A 444 7.83 17.50 -2.02
CA SER A 444 8.78 17.46 -3.15
C SER A 444 8.93 18.85 -3.74
N MET A 445 10.05 19.51 -3.47
CA MET A 445 10.29 20.92 -3.84
C MET A 445 11.41 21.07 -4.86
N PRO A 446 11.31 22.02 -5.82
CA PRO A 446 12.37 22.29 -6.77
C PRO A 446 13.66 22.74 -6.08
N VAL A 447 14.79 22.24 -6.58
CA VAL A 447 16.13 22.55 -6.07
C VAL A 447 17.00 23.15 -7.17
N VAL A 448 17.83 24.10 -6.81
CA VAL A 448 18.87 24.67 -7.67
C VAL A 448 20.23 24.25 -7.10
N TRP A 449 20.93 23.37 -7.82
CA TRP A 449 22.24 22.86 -7.42
C TRP A 449 23.34 23.87 -7.79
N GLU A 450 24.40 23.98 -6.96
CA GLU A 450 25.59 24.78 -7.23
C GLU A 450 26.29 24.35 -8.53
N ASN A 451 26.21 23.05 -8.86
CA ASN A 451 26.59 22.48 -10.14
C ASN A 451 25.50 21.53 -10.61
N ALA A 452 24.84 21.86 -11.71
CA ALA A 452 23.71 21.12 -12.25
C ALA A 452 24.12 19.83 -12.98
N GLU A 453 25.37 19.77 -13.49
CA GLU A 453 25.90 18.63 -14.24
C GLU A 453 27.36 18.38 -13.83
N PRO A 454 27.64 17.95 -12.57
CA PRO A 454 29.01 17.76 -12.11
C PRO A 454 29.68 16.57 -12.80
N VAL A 455 30.95 16.73 -13.15
CA VAL A 455 31.81 15.69 -13.68
C VAL A 455 32.94 15.42 -12.68
N PHE A 456 33.25 14.13 -12.45
CA PHE A 456 34.27 13.69 -11.49
C PHE A 456 35.29 12.81 -12.19
N ASP A 457 36.58 13.10 -11.98
CA ASP A 457 37.70 12.40 -12.64
C ASP A 457 38.11 11.09 -11.93
N ALA A 458 37.59 10.81 -10.76
CA ALA A 458 37.88 9.60 -9.99
C ALA A 458 36.62 9.00 -9.36
N ALA A 459 36.64 7.68 -9.14
CA ALA A 459 35.63 6.99 -8.35
C ALA A 459 35.71 7.43 -6.88
N GLY A 460 34.54 7.57 -6.24
CA GLY A 460 34.46 8.00 -4.84
C GLY A 460 33.08 8.57 -4.47
N LYS A 461 33.01 9.02 -3.23
CA LYS A 461 31.78 9.71 -2.72
C LYS A 461 32.00 11.21 -2.74
N TYR A 462 31.09 11.91 -3.36
CA TYR A 462 31.13 13.36 -3.51
C TYR A 462 29.82 13.98 -2.99
N THR A 463 29.87 15.28 -2.74
CA THR A 463 28.67 16.04 -2.36
C THR A 463 28.55 17.30 -3.22
N VAL A 464 27.33 17.60 -3.64
CA VAL A 464 26.97 18.87 -4.27
C VAL A 464 25.88 19.52 -3.44
N LYS A 465 26.04 20.81 -3.17
CA LYS A 465 25.05 21.60 -2.41
C LYS A 465 24.05 22.24 -3.36
N GLY A 466 22.88 22.52 -2.82
CA GLY A 466 21.82 23.20 -3.56
C GLY A 466 20.94 24.05 -2.64
N THR A 467 20.14 24.90 -3.25
CA THR A 467 19.18 25.75 -2.56
C THR A 467 17.76 25.38 -2.97
N VAL A 468 16.83 25.40 -2.02
CA VAL A 468 15.41 25.17 -2.24
C VAL A 468 14.68 26.51 -2.02
N ASN A 469 13.93 26.95 -3.02
CA ASN A 469 13.19 28.20 -2.94
C ASN A 469 12.13 28.14 -1.82
N GLY A 470 12.08 29.20 -1.00
CA GLY A 470 11.16 29.26 0.13
C GLY A 470 11.64 28.54 1.40
N VAL A 471 12.82 27.91 1.37
CA VAL A 471 13.40 27.26 2.55
C VAL A 471 14.64 28.01 2.99
N ALA A 472 14.49 28.88 3.98
CA ALA A 472 15.60 29.67 4.53
C ALA A 472 16.41 28.87 5.56
N GLY A 473 17.73 29.08 5.57
CA GLY A 473 18.63 28.55 6.60
C GLY A 473 18.94 27.05 6.50
N LYS A 474 18.48 26.36 5.44
CA LYS A 474 18.80 24.94 5.19
C LYS A 474 19.30 24.76 3.77
N THR A 475 20.27 23.85 3.61
CA THR A 475 20.95 23.55 2.35
C THR A 475 20.58 22.14 1.89
N ALA A 476 20.16 22.00 0.65
CA ALA A 476 20.03 20.70 0.02
C ALA A 476 21.41 20.10 -0.25
N VAL A 477 21.56 18.80 -0.07
CA VAL A 477 22.80 18.05 -0.31
C VAL A 477 22.51 16.87 -1.22
N ALA A 478 23.22 16.74 -2.32
CA ALA A 478 23.29 15.51 -3.09
C ALA A 478 24.52 14.71 -2.68
N SER A 479 24.32 13.47 -2.26
CA SER A 479 25.38 12.49 -2.01
C SER A 479 25.57 11.66 -3.27
N ILE A 480 26.68 11.86 -3.97
CA ILE A 480 26.96 11.27 -5.27
C ILE A 480 27.98 10.15 -5.10
N ASN A 481 27.59 8.92 -5.44
CA ASN A 481 28.52 7.80 -5.53
C ASN A 481 29.03 7.67 -6.97
N VAL A 482 30.25 8.09 -7.23
CA VAL A 482 30.88 8.00 -8.55
C VAL A 482 31.61 6.66 -8.65
N ILE A 483 31.22 5.85 -9.62
CA ILE A 483 31.80 4.53 -9.86
C ILE A 483 32.66 4.53 -11.13
N LYS A 484 33.75 3.72 -11.16
CA LYS A 484 34.48 3.44 -12.38
C LYS A 484 33.72 2.35 -13.14
N LYS A 485 32.83 2.78 -14.02
CA LYS A 485 32.00 1.87 -14.79
C LYS A 485 32.78 1.27 -15.95
N VAL A 486 33.07 -0.03 -15.89
CA VAL A 486 33.60 -0.79 -17.01
C VAL A 486 32.50 -1.72 -17.51
N ASN A 487 31.88 -1.37 -18.64
CA ASN A 487 30.89 -2.23 -19.26
C ASN A 487 31.55 -3.50 -19.81
N LEU A 488 31.11 -4.66 -19.33
CA LEU A 488 31.60 -5.97 -19.73
C LEU A 488 30.89 -6.53 -20.96
N VAL A 489 29.74 -5.93 -21.33
CA VAL A 489 28.92 -6.37 -22.48
C VAL A 489 29.67 -6.06 -23.78
N LYS A 490 29.81 -7.07 -24.61
CA LYS A 490 30.30 -6.89 -25.97
C LYS A 490 29.18 -6.45 -26.88
N ASN A 491 29.41 -5.40 -27.65
CA ASN A 491 28.40 -4.85 -28.58
C ASN A 491 27.08 -4.58 -27.90
N GLY A 492 27.09 -3.97 -26.71
CA GLY A 492 25.90 -3.61 -25.97
C GLY A 492 25.17 -2.38 -26.51
N THR A 493 25.87 -1.55 -27.29
CA THR A 493 25.32 -0.36 -27.95
C THR A 493 24.92 -0.61 -29.41
N PHE A 494 25.18 -1.80 -29.95
CA PHE A 494 24.84 -2.22 -31.34
C PHE A 494 25.31 -1.28 -32.45
N GLU A 495 26.23 -0.34 -32.17
CA GLU A 495 26.70 0.70 -33.10
C GLU A 495 27.42 0.15 -34.35
N ASN A 496 27.82 -1.14 -34.31
CA ASN A 496 28.38 -1.84 -35.46
C ASN A 496 27.32 -2.26 -36.50
N GLY A 497 26.05 -2.14 -36.18
CA GLY A 497 24.91 -2.58 -37.04
C GLY A 497 24.79 -4.09 -37.14
N ASP A 498 25.29 -4.83 -36.14
CA ASP A 498 25.23 -6.29 -36.08
C ASP A 498 24.91 -6.78 -34.65
N LEU A 499 24.66 -8.08 -34.53
CA LEU A 499 24.40 -8.76 -33.25
C LEU A 499 25.61 -9.58 -32.75
N ASN A 500 26.83 -9.27 -33.23
CA ASN A 500 28.04 -9.98 -32.83
C ASN A 500 28.26 -9.90 -31.31
N GLY A 501 28.56 -11.02 -30.70
CA GLY A 501 28.68 -11.14 -29.25
C GLY A 501 27.40 -11.60 -28.54
N TRP A 502 26.26 -11.57 -29.24
CA TRP A 502 25.00 -12.04 -28.69
C TRP A 502 24.61 -13.43 -29.21
N THR A 503 24.07 -14.25 -28.32
CA THR A 503 23.49 -15.55 -28.67
C THR A 503 21.98 -15.41 -28.73
N ILE A 504 21.41 -15.49 -29.93
CA ILE A 504 19.97 -15.44 -30.13
C ILE A 504 19.44 -16.88 -30.22
N THR A 505 18.42 -17.19 -29.43
CA THR A 505 17.71 -18.49 -29.45
C THR A 505 16.20 -18.27 -29.62
N GLY A 506 15.47 -19.27 -30.05
CA GLY A 506 14.06 -19.15 -30.40
C GLY A 506 13.85 -18.68 -31.85
N ASP A 507 12.90 -17.78 -32.07
CA ASP A 507 12.57 -17.25 -33.42
C ASP A 507 13.59 -16.17 -33.83
N LYS A 508 14.75 -16.60 -34.29
CA LYS A 508 15.90 -15.72 -34.61
C LYS A 508 15.60 -14.70 -35.71
N ASP A 509 14.73 -15.06 -36.65
CA ASP A 509 14.36 -14.19 -37.76
C ASP A 509 13.50 -12.97 -37.30
N ALA A 510 12.97 -13.03 -36.09
CA ALA A 510 12.27 -11.91 -35.49
C ALA A 510 13.23 -10.84 -34.89
N VAL A 511 14.55 -11.10 -34.85
CA VAL A 511 15.53 -10.21 -34.19
C VAL A 511 16.59 -9.79 -35.22
N ASN A 512 16.77 -8.50 -35.37
CA ASN A 512 17.76 -7.90 -36.26
C ASN A 512 18.36 -6.65 -35.66
N THR A 513 18.99 -5.79 -36.43
CA THR A 513 19.38 -4.43 -36.04
C THR A 513 18.62 -3.40 -36.86
N VAL A 514 18.37 -2.24 -36.26
CA VAL A 514 17.73 -1.10 -36.90
C VAL A 514 18.61 0.14 -36.75
N SER A 515 18.59 1.02 -37.74
CA SER A 515 19.35 2.28 -37.74
C SER A 515 18.50 3.52 -38.10
N SER A 516 17.17 3.38 -38.01
CA SER A 516 16.25 4.50 -38.25
C SER A 516 16.27 5.50 -37.09
N ALA A 517 16.09 6.76 -37.38
CA ALA A 517 15.95 7.81 -36.38
C ALA A 517 14.73 7.52 -35.46
N GLY A 518 14.96 7.55 -34.15
CA GLY A 518 13.96 7.20 -33.13
C GLY A 518 13.93 5.72 -32.75
N ASP A 519 14.41 4.82 -33.62
CA ASP A 519 14.47 3.38 -33.33
C ASP A 519 15.79 2.92 -32.73
N ALA A 520 16.78 3.79 -32.63
CA ALA A 520 18.06 3.59 -31.94
C ALA A 520 18.39 4.82 -31.09
N ARG A 521 19.08 4.63 -29.97
CA ARG A 521 19.60 5.71 -29.13
C ARG A 521 20.88 6.34 -29.69
N GLY A 522 21.63 5.52 -30.43
CA GLY A 522 22.81 5.92 -31.19
C GLY A 522 22.58 5.79 -32.70
N LYS A 523 23.48 5.10 -33.38
CA LYS A 523 23.36 4.84 -34.83
C LYS A 523 22.56 3.57 -35.11
N SER A 524 22.58 2.58 -34.21
CA SER A 524 21.93 1.30 -34.39
C SER A 524 21.54 0.71 -33.05
N ALA A 525 20.45 -0.04 -33.03
CA ALA A 525 19.94 -0.79 -31.88
C ALA A 525 19.61 -2.25 -32.28
N MET A 526 19.57 -3.17 -31.34
CA MET A 526 18.89 -4.47 -31.53
C MET A 526 17.40 -4.20 -31.67
N HIS A 527 16.77 -4.78 -32.68
CA HIS A 527 15.36 -4.61 -32.99
C HIS A 527 14.66 -5.96 -33.08
N TYR A 528 13.37 -6.00 -32.73
CA TYR A 528 12.55 -7.18 -32.85
C TYR A 528 11.19 -6.85 -33.48
N TRP A 529 10.72 -7.72 -34.36
CA TRP A 529 9.38 -7.68 -34.96
C TRP A 529 9.08 -8.99 -35.72
N ALA A 530 7.82 -9.44 -35.69
CA ALA A 530 7.31 -10.47 -36.62
C ALA A 530 5.81 -10.30 -36.87
N ASP A 531 5.35 -10.77 -38.03
CA ASP A 531 3.94 -10.80 -38.44
C ASP A 531 3.11 -11.91 -37.77
N LYS A 532 3.75 -12.76 -36.97
CA LYS A 532 3.16 -13.82 -36.15
C LYS A 532 3.66 -13.74 -34.74
N GLY A 533 2.99 -14.41 -33.79
CA GLY A 533 3.50 -14.54 -32.43
C GLY A 533 4.90 -15.19 -32.43
N PHE A 534 5.81 -14.67 -31.61
CA PHE A 534 7.21 -15.10 -31.59
C PHE A 534 7.77 -15.10 -30.18
N LYS A 535 8.88 -15.82 -29.98
CA LYS A 535 9.66 -15.85 -28.76
C LYS A 535 11.15 -15.88 -29.06
N PHE A 536 11.93 -15.15 -28.29
CA PHE A 536 13.38 -15.22 -28.38
C PHE A 536 14.06 -14.96 -27.02
N LYS A 537 15.29 -15.45 -26.91
CA LYS A 537 16.27 -14.97 -25.90
C LYS A 537 17.48 -14.45 -26.62
N ALA A 538 17.93 -13.26 -26.19
CA ALA A 538 19.20 -12.67 -26.60
C ALA A 538 20.11 -12.63 -25.37
N THR A 539 21.23 -13.39 -25.37
CA THR A 539 22.06 -13.57 -24.18
C THR A 539 23.54 -13.37 -24.43
N GLN A 540 24.28 -12.96 -23.39
CA GLN A 540 25.73 -13.05 -23.28
C GLN A 540 26.13 -13.75 -21.98
N SER A 541 27.11 -14.66 -22.06
CA SER A 541 27.67 -15.37 -20.90
C SER A 541 29.07 -14.87 -20.58
N PHE A 542 29.35 -14.72 -19.29
CA PHE A 542 30.63 -14.21 -18.76
C PHE A 542 31.25 -15.25 -17.87
N THR A 543 32.60 -15.29 -17.90
CA THR A 543 33.44 -16.13 -17.03
C THR A 543 34.60 -15.32 -16.52
N GLY A 544 35.19 -15.73 -15.40
CA GLY A 544 36.34 -15.02 -14.81
C GLY A 544 35.97 -13.67 -14.19
N LEU A 545 34.69 -13.48 -13.83
CA LEU A 545 34.25 -12.29 -13.12
C LEU A 545 34.83 -12.25 -11.70
N LYS A 546 35.14 -11.05 -11.22
CA LYS A 546 35.53 -10.85 -9.82
C LYS A 546 34.32 -11.11 -8.90
N ASP A 547 34.60 -11.59 -7.68
CA ASP A 547 33.59 -11.65 -6.65
C ASP A 547 33.07 -10.24 -6.32
N GLY A 548 31.77 -10.08 -6.18
CA GLY A 548 31.17 -8.78 -5.88
C GLY A 548 29.71 -8.66 -6.29
N LYS A 549 29.21 -7.45 -6.13
CA LYS A 549 27.86 -7.07 -6.60
C LYS A 549 27.94 -6.41 -7.96
N TYR A 550 27.08 -6.81 -8.86
CA TYR A 550 27.02 -6.31 -10.23
C TYR A 550 25.67 -5.64 -10.51
N THR A 551 25.67 -4.77 -11.51
CA THR A 551 24.46 -4.20 -12.11
C THR A 551 24.36 -4.65 -13.56
N VAL A 552 23.16 -5.03 -14.00
CA VAL A 552 22.80 -5.16 -15.41
C VAL A 552 21.72 -4.14 -15.74
N SER A 553 21.82 -3.50 -16.90
CA SER A 553 20.81 -2.57 -17.38
C SER A 553 20.68 -2.61 -18.90
N CYS A 554 19.53 -2.16 -19.41
CA CYS A 554 19.32 -1.89 -20.84
C CYS A 554 18.31 -0.76 -20.99
N TRP A 555 18.31 -0.14 -22.15
CA TRP A 555 17.25 0.76 -22.59
C TRP A 555 16.35 0.06 -23.61
N THR A 556 15.04 0.24 -23.49
CA THR A 556 14.09 -0.29 -24.45
C THR A 556 13.01 0.70 -24.78
N GLN A 557 12.43 0.52 -25.95
CA GLN A 557 11.17 1.09 -26.37
C GLN A 557 10.40 0.02 -27.16
N GLY A 558 9.09 0.12 -27.25
CA GLY A 558 8.31 -0.86 -28.03
C GLY A 558 6.81 -0.77 -27.82
N GLY A 559 6.08 -1.58 -28.58
CA GLY A 559 4.64 -1.65 -28.53
C GLY A 559 4.07 -2.89 -29.24
N GLY A 560 2.78 -3.10 -29.13
CA GLY A 560 2.09 -4.22 -29.78
C GLY A 560 1.71 -5.39 -28.87
N GLY A 561 2.10 -5.35 -27.62
CA GLY A 561 1.74 -6.28 -26.57
C GLY A 561 2.56 -7.58 -26.52
N GLN A 562 2.93 -7.97 -25.33
CA GLN A 562 3.68 -9.18 -25.03
C GLN A 562 3.02 -10.00 -23.93
N HIS A 563 3.28 -11.31 -23.93
CA HIS A 563 2.92 -12.19 -22.82
C HIS A 563 3.98 -12.19 -21.73
N TYR A 564 5.25 -11.97 -22.12
CA TYR A 564 6.40 -12.01 -21.26
C TYR A 564 7.54 -11.20 -21.87
N TYR A 565 8.14 -10.30 -21.10
CA TYR A 565 9.30 -9.53 -21.51
C TYR A 565 10.12 -9.15 -20.30
N THR A 566 11.36 -9.65 -20.19
CA THR A 566 12.23 -9.39 -19.07
C THR A 566 13.67 -9.13 -19.48
N LEU A 567 14.30 -8.19 -18.76
CA LEU A 567 15.75 -8.18 -18.58
C LEU A 567 16.09 -9.23 -17.53
N MET A 568 17.07 -10.10 -17.78
CA MET A 568 17.42 -11.19 -16.88
C MET A 568 18.91 -11.29 -16.62
N VAL A 569 19.28 -11.81 -15.45
CA VAL A 569 20.64 -12.24 -15.11
C VAL A 569 20.58 -13.56 -14.35
N GLN A 570 21.26 -14.57 -14.91
CA GLN A 570 21.42 -15.90 -14.30
C GLN A 570 22.79 -16.03 -13.67
N THR A 571 22.84 -16.43 -12.41
CA THR A 571 24.06 -16.75 -11.65
C THR A 571 23.97 -18.12 -11.00
N SER A 572 24.99 -18.59 -10.30
CA SER A 572 24.92 -19.83 -9.48
C SER A 572 23.89 -19.76 -8.34
N LYS A 573 23.45 -18.56 -7.97
CA LYS A 573 22.42 -18.34 -6.94
C LYS A 573 20.99 -18.31 -7.47
N GLY A 574 20.80 -18.48 -8.76
CA GLY A 574 19.52 -18.41 -9.43
C GLY A 574 19.42 -17.22 -10.39
N GLU A 575 18.24 -17.01 -10.91
CA GLU A 575 17.92 -15.92 -11.82
C GLU A 575 17.34 -14.73 -11.06
N LYS A 576 17.77 -13.52 -11.42
CA LYS A 576 17.07 -12.26 -11.13
C LYS A 576 16.58 -11.68 -12.44
N SER A 577 15.39 -11.08 -12.41
CA SER A 577 14.81 -10.43 -13.59
C SER A 577 14.11 -9.12 -13.23
N ALA A 578 13.97 -8.26 -14.24
CA ALA A 578 13.14 -7.07 -14.20
C ALA A 578 12.16 -7.14 -15.35
N VAL A 579 10.87 -6.93 -15.07
CA VAL A 579 9.82 -6.91 -16.10
C VAL A 579 10.00 -5.66 -16.94
N VAL A 580 10.03 -5.84 -18.26
CA VAL A 580 10.10 -4.78 -19.26
C VAL A 580 8.69 -4.52 -19.77
N ALA A 581 8.29 -3.25 -19.86
CA ALA A 581 6.99 -2.86 -20.40
C ALA A 581 7.12 -2.20 -21.77
N ASP A 582 6.06 -2.26 -22.57
CA ASP A 582 5.92 -1.45 -23.77
C ASP A 582 5.77 0.03 -23.37
N THR A 583 6.60 0.90 -23.93
CA THR A 583 6.62 2.34 -23.61
C THR A 583 6.10 3.21 -24.76
N GLY A 584 6.09 2.67 -25.97
CA GLY A 584 5.74 3.41 -27.17
C GLY A 584 6.96 3.75 -28.04
N TRP A 585 6.70 4.35 -29.21
CA TRP A 585 7.77 4.75 -30.12
C TRP A 585 8.47 6.03 -29.66
N ASN A 586 9.78 6.00 -29.67
CA ASN A 586 10.67 7.09 -29.23
C ASN A 586 10.49 7.46 -27.74
N ASP A 587 9.91 6.54 -26.95
CA ASP A 587 9.76 6.64 -25.49
C ASP A 587 10.67 5.60 -24.80
N TRP A 588 11.94 5.96 -24.69
CA TRP A 588 12.99 5.07 -24.19
C TRP A 588 13.00 5.02 -22.65
N HIS A 589 12.91 3.82 -22.09
CA HIS A 589 13.02 3.58 -20.66
C HIS A 589 14.21 2.69 -20.32
N GLN A 590 14.85 2.99 -19.19
CA GLN A 590 15.95 2.18 -18.66
C GLN A 590 15.44 1.17 -17.63
N TRP A 591 15.77 -0.11 -17.85
CA TRP A 591 15.50 -1.20 -16.93
C TRP A 591 16.79 -1.62 -16.26
N VAL A 592 16.76 -1.85 -14.91
CA VAL A 592 17.98 -2.06 -14.12
C VAL A 592 17.75 -3.17 -13.09
N ILE A 593 18.68 -4.12 -13.04
CA ILE A 593 18.79 -5.11 -11.96
C ILE A 593 20.05 -4.81 -11.17
N ARG A 594 19.92 -4.45 -9.92
CA ARG A 594 21.03 -4.12 -9.01
C ARG A 594 21.36 -5.28 -8.08
N ASP A 595 22.50 -5.19 -7.38
CA ASP A 595 22.94 -6.11 -6.33
C ASP A 595 22.93 -7.59 -6.78
N VAL A 596 23.40 -7.83 -8.00
CA VAL A 596 23.59 -9.18 -8.54
C VAL A 596 24.85 -9.76 -7.93
N GLU A 597 24.72 -10.64 -6.96
CA GLU A 597 25.86 -11.23 -6.27
C GLU A 597 26.54 -12.32 -7.13
N ILE A 598 27.84 -12.15 -7.39
CA ILE A 598 28.68 -13.12 -8.10
C ILE A 598 29.78 -13.60 -7.17
N LYS A 599 29.91 -14.93 -7.00
CA LYS A 599 30.90 -15.60 -6.15
C LYS A 599 31.64 -16.74 -6.84
N ASP A 600 31.24 -17.13 -8.05
CA ASP A 600 31.84 -18.23 -8.82
C ASP A 600 32.39 -17.78 -10.15
N GLY A 601 32.50 -16.47 -10.34
CA GLY A 601 33.05 -15.85 -11.53
C GLY A 601 32.19 -16.02 -12.80
N LYS A 602 30.92 -16.39 -12.70
CA LYS A 602 30.06 -16.68 -13.86
C LYS A 602 28.73 -15.95 -13.78
N ALA A 603 28.30 -15.43 -14.93
CA ALA A 603 26.94 -14.91 -15.13
C ALA A 603 26.50 -15.04 -16.59
N THR A 604 25.20 -15.12 -16.82
CA THR A 604 24.58 -14.93 -18.14
C THR A 604 23.54 -13.84 -18.01
N ILE A 605 23.70 -12.80 -18.80
CA ILE A 605 22.69 -11.73 -18.87
C ILE A 605 21.91 -11.83 -20.18
N GLY A 606 20.73 -11.24 -20.25
CA GLY A 606 20.00 -11.16 -21.51
C GLY A 606 18.59 -10.65 -21.39
N ILE A 607 17.93 -10.71 -22.53
CA ILE A 607 16.51 -10.43 -22.71
C ILE A 607 15.81 -11.76 -23.00
N ASP A 608 14.67 -11.98 -22.36
CA ASP A 608 13.77 -13.09 -22.60
C ASP A 608 12.37 -12.58 -22.93
N MET A 609 11.83 -12.98 -24.07
CA MET A 609 10.59 -12.42 -24.59
C MET A 609 9.68 -13.47 -25.24
N VAL A 610 8.38 -13.31 -25.01
CA VAL A 610 7.28 -13.98 -25.71
C VAL A 610 6.27 -12.90 -26.10
N ALA A 611 6.03 -12.72 -27.39
CA ALA A 611 5.28 -11.60 -27.92
C ALA A 611 4.15 -12.01 -28.85
N ASN A 612 3.15 -11.14 -28.96
CA ASN A 612 2.07 -11.24 -29.94
C ASN A 612 2.56 -10.94 -31.37
N ALA A 613 1.78 -11.34 -32.35
CA ALA A 613 1.98 -10.93 -33.75
C ALA A 613 1.95 -9.38 -33.84
N GLY A 614 2.89 -8.79 -34.57
CA GLY A 614 2.99 -7.36 -34.77
C GLY A 614 3.62 -6.60 -33.59
N ASN A 615 4.01 -7.26 -32.51
CA ASN A 615 4.81 -6.61 -31.45
C ASN A 615 6.17 -6.21 -32.02
N TRP A 616 6.64 -5.02 -31.66
CA TRP A 616 7.87 -4.42 -32.15
C TRP A 616 8.59 -3.67 -31.03
N GLY A 617 9.88 -3.52 -31.18
CA GLY A 617 10.65 -2.67 -30.29
C GLY A 617 12.15 -2.73 -30.54
N SER A 618 12.84 -1.88 -29.80
CA SER A 618 14.29 -1.77 -29.84
C SER A 618 14.89 -1.89 -28.45
N ILE A 619 16.08 -2.47 -28.39
CA ILE A 619 16.91 -2.66 -27.19
C ILE A 619 18.26 -2.03 -27.48
N ASP A 620 18.73 -1.18 -26.56
CA ASP A 620 19.98 -0.46 -26.73
C ASP A 620 20.72 -0.26 -25.41
N ASP A 621 21.97 0.18 -25.48
CA ASP A 621 22.81 0.52 -24.33
C ASP A 621 22.78 -0.55 -23.21
N VAL A 622 22.95 -1.82 -23.59
CA VAL A 622 23.01 -2.92 -22.63
C VAL A 622 24.34 -2.88 -21.87
N GLU A 623 24.25 -2.90 -20.55
CA GLU A 623 25.40 -2.79 -19.68
C GLU A 623 25.42 -3.88 -18.61
N PHE A 624 26.63 -4.35 -18.29
CA PHE A 624 26.89 -5.23 -17.17
C PHE A 624 28.22 -4.86 -16.55
N TYR A 625 28.22 -4.44 -15.29
CA TYR A 625 29.42 -3.93 -14.63
C TYR A 625 29.42 -4.24 -13.13
N LEU A 626 30.68 -4.33 -12.56
CA LEU A 626 30.89 -4.46 -11.12
C LEU A 626 30.53 -3.13 -10.43
N GLN A 627 29.77 -3.19 -9.36
CA GLN A 627 29.58 -2.07 -8.42
C GLN A 627 30.83 -1.99 -7.51
N GLU A 628 31.67 -0.98 -7.69
CA GLU A 628 32.83 -0.72 -6.82
C GLU A 628 32.48 0.23 -5.67
#